data_da8394a380f2d91cd89d2b44d7c4d995
#
_entry.id   da8394a380f2d91cd89d2b44d7c4d995
#
_cell.length_a   1.000
_cell.length_b   1.000
_cell.length_c   1.000
_cell.angle_alpha   90.00
_cell.angle_beta   90.00
_cell.angle_gamma   90.00
#
_symmetry.space_group_name_H-M   'P 1'
#
loop_
_entity.id
_entity.type
_entity.pdbx_description
1 polymer ?
#
loop_
_entity_poly.entity_id
_entity_poly.type
_entity_poly.pdbx_seq_one_letter_code
_entity_poly.pdbx_strand_id
1 'polypeptide(L)'
;MASLVAILDVKGKSLITRSYRDDVPPSYIERFLPLVLDMEEENVQVTPCFSDEGINYMHIRHNNLYLLAMSKRNSNAAEIIFFLHRLCSVLTEYFKELEEESIRDNFVIIYELLDEMMDFGYPQTTESKILQEYITQESHKLEVQARPPMAVTNAVSWRSEGIRYRKNEVFLDVVESVNLLVNAAGNVIRSEILGAVKMKCYLSGMPELRLGLNDKVMFESTGRAARGKSIEMEDVKFHQCVRLSRFENDRTISFIPPDGEFELMSYRLSTPVKPLVWVEASVESHRGSRVEYMVKIRGQFKRKSTANNVEIYVPVPDDADSPKFRTSVGSVVYAPEKSAFVWKIKQLGGGRDYLMRAHFGLPSVRNEELDKRAPISVKFEIPYFTVSGIQVRYLKIVEKSGYQALPWVRYITQNGDDYVLRTITDAKSSSIIAPL
;
A
#
# COMPACT_ATOMS: atom_id res chain seq x y z
N MET A 1 36.63 28.28 -1.69
CA MET A 1 37.14 27.61 -2.88
C MET A 1 36.75 26.16 -2.82
N ALA A 2 36.02 25.65 -3.79
CA ALA A 2 35.68 24.23 -3.85
C ALA A 2 36.89 23.39 -4.25
N SER A 3 37.14 22.30 -3.60
CA SER A 3 38.17 21.33 -3.99
C SER A 3 37.60 20.27 -4.92
N LEU A 4 36.34 19.91 -4.70
CA LEU A 4 35.62 18.88 -5.45
C LEU A 4 34.14 19.26 -5.54
N VAL A 5 33.54 18.99 -6.70
CA VAL A 5 32.07 19.09 -6.91
C VAL A 5 31.55 17.72 -7.35
N ALA A 6 30.44 17.30 -6.77
CA ALA A 6 29.79 16.02 -7.10
C ALA A 6 28.27 16.19 -7.24
N ILE A 7 27.67 15.36 -8.07
CA ILE A 7 26.22 15.21 -8.18
C ILE A 7 25.89 13.78 -7.73
N LEU A 8 25.00 13.65 -6.75
CA LEU A 8 24.65 12.37 -6.12
C LEU A 8 23.16 12.09 -6.30
N ASP A 9 22.80 10.83 -6.31
CA ASP A 9 21.40 10.40 -6.21
C ASP A 9 20.88 10.52 -4.76
N VAL A 10 19.61 10.24 -4.55
CA VAL A 10 18.98 10.24 -3.20
C VAL A 10 19.56 9.19 -2.25
N LYS A 11 20.30 8.20 -2.77
CA LYS A 11 20.97 7.16 -1.98
C LYS A 11 22.41 7.52 -1.66
N GLY A 12 22.87 8.73 -2.02
CA GLY A 12 24.23 9.19 -1.82
C GLY A 12 25.25 8.60 -2.81
N LYS A 13 24.80 7.88 -3.84
CA LYS A 13 25.69 7.34 -4.86
C LYS A 13 26.11 8.45 -5.81
N SER A 14 27.41 8.57 -6.05
CA SER A 14 27.97 9.56 -6.97
C SER A 14 27.61 9.21 -8.42
N LEU A 15 26.99 10.16 -9.11
CA LEU A 15 26.69 10.12 -10.56
C LEU A 15 27.79 10.83 -11.35
N ILE A 16 28.18 12.01 -10.90
CA ILE A 16 29.25 12.84 -11.48
C ILE A 16 30.16 13.31 -10.35
N THR A 17 31.47 13.31 -10.59
CA THR A 17 32.47 13.83 -9.66
C THR A 17 33.56 14.56 -10.42
N ARG A 18 33.80 15.81 -10.06
CA ARG A 18 34.90 16.60 -10.62
C ARG A 18 35.81 17.13 -9.50
N SER A 19 37.09 16.68 -9.49
CA SER A 19 38.10 17.23 -8.62
C SER A 19 38.81 18.40 -9.30
N TYR A 20 39.00 19.50 -8.58
CA TYR A 20 39.67 20.71 -9.07
C TYR A 20 41.03 20.91 -8.41
N ARG A 21 41.30 20.28 -7.27
CA ARG A 21 42.53 20.49 -6.48
C ARG A 21 43.25 19.24 -6.03
N ASP A 22 42.60 18.09 -6.15
CA ASP A 22 43.11 16.79 -5.71
C ASP A 22 43.55 16.71 -4.24
N ASP A 23 43.04 17.65 -3.41
CA ASP A 23 43.35 17.70 -1.97
C ASP A 23 42.26 17.04 -1.10
N VAL A 24 41.12 16.64 -1.69
CA VAL A 24 40.04 15.88 -1.07
C VAL A 24 39.82 14.55 -1.79
N PRO A 25 40.09 13.41 -1.11
CA PRO A 25 39.87 12.09 -1.70
C PRO A 25 38.39 11.86 -2.02
N PRO A 26 38.04 11.21 -3.15
CA PRO A 26 36.67 10.89 -3.51
C PRO A 26 35.90 10.02 -2.50
N SER A 27 36.60 9.26 -1.66
CA SER A 27 36.00 8.43 -0.59
C SER A 27 35.20 9.23 0.44
N TYR A 28 35.50 10.53 0.60
CA TYR A 28 34.71 11.40 1.49
C TYR A 28 33.30 11.70 0.95
N ILE A 29 33.05 11.50 -0.34
CA ILE A 29 31.71 11.64 -0.92
C ILE A 29 30.75 10.61 -0.32
N GLU A 30 31.22 9.37 -0.11
CA GLU A 30 30.38 8.29 0.43
C GLU A 30 29.96 8.53 1.88
N ARG A 31 30.67 9.38 2.61
CA ARG A 31 30.36 9.77 3.98
C ARG A 31 29.28 10.86 4.07
N PHE A 32 29.02 11.55 2.98
CA PHE A 32 28.07 12.69 2.96
C PHE A 32 26.67 12.28 3.41
N LEU A 33 26.07 11.28 2.77
CA LEU A 33 24.70 10.88 3.09
C LEU A 33 24.54 10.30 4.51
N PRO A 34 25.39 9.39 5.01
CA PRO A 34 25.36 8.97 6.40
C PRO A 34 25.37 10.15 7.39
N LEU A 35 26.26 11.13 7.19
CA LEU A 35 26.33 12.32 8.05
C LEU A 35 25.05 13.16 8.04
N VAL A 36 24.40 13.29 6.88
CA VAL A 36 23.11 13.99 6.75
C VAL A 36 22.00 13.22 7.47
N LEU A 37 21.97 11.90 7.35
CA LEU A 37 20.96 11.05 8.01
C LEU A 37 21.16 11.04 9.54
N ASP A 38 22.38 10.98 10.02
CA ASP A 38 22.69 11.06 11.46
C ASP A 38 22.19 12.39 12.05
N MET A 39 22.37 13.52 11.33
CA MET A 39 21.83 14.81 11.75
C MET A 39 20.29 14.83 11.78
N GLU A 40 19.65 14.18 10.81
CA GLU A 40 18.17 14.06 10.77
C GLU A 40 17.64 13.21 11.93
N GLU A 41 18.33 12.10 12.28
CA GLU A 41 17.93 11.22 13.39
C GLU A 41 18.09 11.90 14.75
N GLU A 42 19.10 12.74 14.93
CA GLU A 42 19.32 13.52 16.15
C GLU A 42 18.36 14.71 16.28
N ASN A 43 17.39 14.89 15.36
CA ASN A 43 16.51 16.05 15.26
C ASN A 43 17.27 17.40 15.19
N VAL A 44 18.49 17.37 14.72
CA VAL A 44 19.27 18.57 14.42
C VAL A 44 18.85 19.06 13.02
N GLN A 45 18.59 20.36 12.91
CA GLN A 45 18.26 20.92 11.60
C GLN A 45 19.46 20.73 10.67
N VAL A 46 19.28 19.96 9.59
CA VAL A 46 20.32 19.78 8.57
C VAL A 46 20.69 21.14 7.97
N THR A 47 21.91 21.55 8.21
CA THR A 47 22.44 22.81 7.66
C THR A 47 23.05 22.56 6.29
N PRO A 48 22.92 23.51 5.33
CA PRO A 48 23.48 23.34 4.00
C PRO A 48 25.03 23.31 3.98
N CYS A 49 25.67 23.63 5.13
CA CYS A 49 27.10 23.58 5.35
C CYS A 49 27.41 22.93 6.68
N PHE A 50 28.28 21.94 6.67
CA PHE A 50 28.82 21.32 7.87
C PHE A 50 30.25 20.84 7.64
N SER A 51 30.96 20.49 8.70
CA SER A 51 32.34 20.04 8.63
C SER A 51 32.51 18.70 9.36
N ASP A 52 33.22 17.77 8.72
CA ASP A 52 33.58 16.47 9.31
C ASP A 52 35.01 16.12 8.96
N GLU A 53 35.80 15.68 9.95
CA GLU A 53 37.24 15.30 9.83
C GLU A 53 38.09 16.34 9.07
N GLY A 54 37.78 17.63 9.20
CA GLY A 54 38.53 18.71 8.55
C GLY A 54 38.16 18.94 7.08
N ILE A 55 37.12 18.29 6.60
CA ILE A 55 36.50 18.54 5.29
C ILE A 55 35.19 19.30 5.50
N ASN A 56 35.01 20.37 4.74
CA ASN A 56 33.77 21.16 4.74
C ASN A 56 32.87 20.65 3.60
N TYR A 57 31.62 20.35 3.92
CA TYR A 57 30.57 19.92 3.00
C TYR A 57 29.59 21.05 2.81
N MET A 58 29.32 21.41 1.57
CA MET A 58 28.33 22.40 1.18
C MET A 58 27.42 21.77 0.13
N HIS A 59 26.12 21.74 0.38
CA HIS A 59 25.20 21.01 -0.49
C HIS A 59 23.88 21.73 -0.68
N ILE A 60 23.25 21.45 -1.81
CA ILE A 60 21.85 21.76 -2.09
C ILE A 60 21.13 20.51 -2.56
N ARG A 61 19.84 20.45 -2.30
CA ARG A 61 18.99 19.38 -2.81
C ARG A 61 18.08 19.93 -3.90
N HIS A 62 18.05 19.27 -5.04
CA HIS A 62 17.16 19.59 -6.15
C HIS A 62 16.50 18.33 -6.66
N ASN A 63 15.16 18.26 -6.58
CA ASN A 63 14.38 17.05 -6.90
C ASN A 63 14.92 15.80 -6.15
N ASN A 64 15.38 14.82 -6.91
CA ASN A 64 15.99 13.56 -6.43
C ASN A 64 17.51 13.55 -6.49
N LEU A 65 18.15 14.73 -6.54
CA LEU A 65 19.59 14.89 -6.63
C LEU A 65 20.13 15.73 -5.47
N TYR A 66 21.36 15.41 -5.04
CA TYR A 66 22.20 16.29 -4.22
C TYR A 66 23.32 16.85 -5.07
N LEU A 67 23.47 18.18 -5.09
CA LEU A 67 24.66 18.83 -5.62
C LEU A 67 25.55 19.17 -4.43
N LEU A 68 26.73 18.57 -4.39
CA LEU A 68 27.66 18.62 -3.28
C LEU A 68 28.96 19.30 -3.73
N ALA A 69 29.45 20.22 -2.93
CA ALA A 69 30.82 20.74 -3.03
C ALA A 69 31.56 20.46 -1.73
N MET A 70 32.83 20.07 -1.85
CA MET A 70 33.69 19.82 -0.71
C MET A 70 34.94 20.69 -0.74
N SER A 71 35.44 21.06 0.43
CA SER A 71 36.65 21.87 0.57
C SER A 71 37.42 21.46 1.82
N LYS A 72 38.75 21.28 1.67
CA LYS A 72 39.63 21.03 2.78
C LYS A 72 40.05 22.29 3.55
N ARG A 73 40.01 23.43 2.88
CA ARG A 73 40.39 24.71 3.47
C ARG A 73 39.14 25.54 3.77
N ASN A 74 39.29 26.47 4.70
CA ASN A 74 38.25 27.46 4.91
C ASN A 74 37.91 28.19 3.60
N SER A 75 36.64 28.24 3.24
CA SER A 75 36.14 28.76 1.98
C SER A 75 34.88 29.59 2.19
N ASN A 76 34.56 30.46 1.23
CA ASN A 76 33.31 31.20 1.27
C ASN A 76 32.14 30.26 0.92
N ALA A 77 31.45 29.79 1.95
CA ALA A 77 30.33 28.87 1.78
C ALA A 77 29.16 29.47 0.98
N ALA A 78 28.89 30.76 1.14
CA ALA A 78 27.83 31.45 0.40
C ALA A 78 28.12 31.50 -1.11
N GLU A 79 29.37 31.75 -1.51
CA GLU A 79 29.78 31.73 -2.91
C GLU A 79 29.62 30.33 -3.53
N ILE A 80 30.04 29.29 -2.79
CA ILE A 80 29.95 27.91 -3.27
C ILE A 80 28.48 27.47 -3.38
N ILE A 81 27.62 27.76 -2.41
CA ILE A 81 26.20 27.43 -2.47
C ILE A 81 25.55 28.19 -3.64
N PHE A 82 25.90 29.45 -3.83
CA PHE A 82 25.39 30.22 -4.98
C PHE A 82 25.84 29.61 -6.31
N PHE A 83 27.10 29.17 -6.40
CA PHE A 83 27.58 28.42 -7.56
C PHE A 83 26.78 27.13 -7.82
N LEU A 84 26.49 26.32 -6.77
CA LEU A 84 25.69 25.09 -6.91
C LEU A 84 24.27 25.40 -7.43
N HIS A 85 23.66 26.50 -6.96
CA HIS A 85 22.35 26.94 -7.50
C HIS A 85 22.44 27.38 -8.96
N ARG A 86 23.52 28.06 -9.34
CA ARG A 86 23.74 28.47 -10.74
C ARG A 86 24.02 27.24 -11.62
N LEU A 87 24.80 26.29 -11.15
CA LEU A 87 25.02 25.04 -11.85
C LEU A 87 23.68 24.30 -12.08
N CYS A 88 22.85 24.19 -11.05
CA CYS A 88 21.51 23.61 -11.16
C CYS A 88 20.67 24.32 -12.23
N SER A 89 20.67 25.68 -12.25
CA SER A 89 19.94 26.47 -13.24
C SER A 89 20.46 26.25 -14.65
N VAL A 90 21.77 26.21 -14.85
CA VAL A 90 22.41 25.95 -16.15
C VAL A 90 22.03 24.55 -16.65
N LEU A 91 22.17 23.54 -15.81
CA LEU A 91 21.82 22.14 -16.17
C LEU A 91 20.32 22.01 -16.52
N THR A 92 19.44 22.71 -15.80
CA THR A 92 18.00 22.75 -16.09
C THR A 92 17.71 23.43 -17.44
N GLU A 93 18.43 24.46 -17.81
CA GLU A 93 18.28 25.12 -19.13
C GLU A 93 18.75 24.21 -20.28
N TYR A 94 19.82 23.42 -20.06
CA TYR A 94 20.31 22.45 -21.05
C TYR A 94 19.39 21.25 -21.21
N PHE A 95 18.88 20.68 -20.10
CA PHE A 95 18.19 19.38 -20.10
C PHE A 95 16.67 19.49 -19.89
N LYS A 96 16.13 20.68 -19.59
CA LYS A 96 14.75 21.02 -19.22
C LYS A 96 14.32 20.48 -17.87
N GLU A 97 14.47 19.18 -17.62
CA GLU A 97 14.22 18.56 -16.31
C GLU A 97 15.53 17.93 -15.82
N LEU A 98 15.93 18.27 -14.59
CA LEU A 98 17.15 17.79 -13.98
C LEU A 98 16.80 16.64 -13.04
N GLU A 99 17.05 15.41 -13.50
CA GLU A 99 16.85 14.16 -12.80
C GLU A 99 18.05 13.23 -12.99
N GLU A 100 18.08 12.10 -12.25
CA GLU A 100 19.19 11.13 -12.32
C GLU A 100 19.45 10.64 -13.77
N GLU A 101 18.39 10.40 -14.54
CA GLU A 101 18.47 9.94 -15.92
C GLU A 101 19.11 11.02 -16.82
N SER A 102 18.72 12.29 -16.67
CA SER A 102 19.33 13.40 -17.39
C SER A 102 20.82 13.50 -17.15
N ILE A 103 21.26 13.26 -15.92
CA ILE A 103 22.69 13.30 -15.54
C ILE A 103 23.45 12.13 -16.19
N ARG A 104 22.88 10.93 -16.18
CA ARG A 104 23.52 9.75 -16.76
C ARG A 104 23.66 9.82 -18.27
N ASP A 105 22.62 10.30 -18.94
CA ASP A 105 22.59 10.35 -20.40
C ASP A 105 23.46 11.46 -20.99
N ASN A 106 23.73 12.53 -20.21
CA ASN A 106 24.45 13.71 -20.66
C ASN A 106 25.77 13.96 -19.90
N PHE A 107 26.37 12.91 -19.34
CA PHE A 107 27.57 13.07 -18.48
C PHE A 107 28.71 13.81 -19.18
N VAL A 108 28.91 13.65 -20.49
CA VAL A 108 29.95 14.35 -21.26
C VAL A 108 29.75 15.87 -21.20
N ILE A 109 28.52 16.32 -21.54
CA ILE A 109 28.17 17.75 -21.54
C ILE A 109 28.30 18.32 -20.11
N ILE A 110 27.94 17.55 -19.10
CA ILE A 110 28.04 17.97 -17.69
C ILE A 110 29.49 18.17 -17.28
N TYR A 111 30.41 17.29 -17.70
CA TYR A 111 31.83 17.48 -17.46
C TYR A 111 32.37 18.72 -18.18
N GLU A 112 32.01 18.95 -19.44
CA GLU A 112 32.37 20.13 -20.19
C GLU A 112 31.87 21.41 -19.51
N LEU A 113 30.61 21.42 -19.06
CA LEU A 113 30.04 22.54 -18.31
C LEU A 113 30.76 22.77 -16.99
N LEU A 114 31.08 21.72 -16.23
CA LEU A 114 31.81 21.83 -14.97
C LEU A 114 33.21 22.40 -15.17
N ASP A 115 33.88 22.02 -16.26
CA ASP A 115 35.23 22.54 -16.61
C ASP A 115 35.20 24.00 -17.05
N GLU A 116 34.17 24.41 -17.78
CA GLU A 116 34.03 25.81 -18.20
C GLU A 116 33.53 26.71 -17.07
N MET A 117 32.66 26.22 -16.20
CA MET A 117 32.06 26.98 -15.11
C MET A 117 32.98 27.15 -13.90
N MET A 118 34.00 26.32 -13.73
CA MET A 118 34.89 26.37 -12.56
C MET A 118 36.32 25.98 -12.94
N ASP A 119 37.29 26.82 -12.57
CA ASP A 119 38.72 26.57 -12.72
C ASP A 119 39.43 26.63 -11.37
N PHE A 120 40.25 25.60 -11.04
CA PHE A 120 40.91 25.44 -9.75
C PHE A 120 40.03 25.67 -8.51
N GLY A 121 38.74 25.39 -8.61
CA GLY A 121 37.73 25.58 -7.56
C GLY A 121 37.22 27.02 -7.44
N TYR A 122 37.47 27.87 -8.40
CA TYR A 122 36.93 29.23 -8.51
C TYR A 122 35.89 29.30 -9.63
N PRO A 123 34.68 29.80 -9.35
CA PRO A 123 33.68 30.03 -10.39
C PRO A 123 34.18 30.96 -11.48
N GLN A 124 33.94 30.60 -12.72
CA GLN A 124 34.23 31.36 -13.92
C GLN A 124 32.92 31.77 -14.59
N THR A 125 32.73 31.44 -15.86
CA THR A 125 31.52 31.80 -16.60
C THR A 125 30.34 30.93 -16.17
N THR A 126 29.28 31.53 -15.65
CA THR A 126 28.07 30.84 -15.18
C THR A 126 26.80 31.29 -15.91
N GLU A 127 26.93 32.08 -16.97
CA GLU A 127 25.79 32.50 -17.78
C GLU A 127 25.47 31.46 -18.85
N SER A 128 24.29 30.85 -18.78
CA SER A 128 23.86 29.79 -19.69
C SER A 128 23.88 30.19 -21.17
N LYS A 129 23.55 31.42 -21.50
CA LYS A 129 23.60 31.91 -22.88
C LYS A 129 25.01 31.91 -23.46
N ILE A 130 26.01 32.29 -22.65
CA ILE A 130 27.41 32.30 -23.06
C ILE A 130 27.88 30.83 -23.18
N LEU A 131 27.57 29.98 -22.21
CA LEU A 131 27.92 28.57 -22.26
C LEU A 131 27.34 27.86 -23.49
N GLN A 132 26.11 28.18 -23.88
CA GLN A 132 25.46 27.60 -25.08
C GLN A 132 26.14 28.03 -26.39
N GLU A 133 26.89 29.09 -26.43
CA GLU A 133 27.69 29.45 -27.59
C GLU A 133 28.95 28.57 -27.75
N TYR A 134 29.51 28.09 -26.64
CA TYR A 134 30.72 27.25 -26.65
C TYR A 134 30.41 25.77 -26.61
N ILE A 135 29.41 25.38 -25.85
CA ILE A 135 29.01 23.97 -25.67
C ILE A 135 27.71 23.74 -26.45
N THR A 136 27.88 23.41 -27.73
CA THR A 136 26.77 23.28 -28.72
C THR A 136 26.38 21.84 -28.98
N GLN A 137 26.91 20.86 -28.23
CA GLN A 137 26.53 19.45 -28.40
C GLN A 137 25.03 19.28 -28.18
N GLU A 138 24.38 18.50 -29.06
CA GLU A 138 22.99 18.12 -28.88
C GLU A 138 22.88 17.30 -27.59
N SER A 139 22.48 17.96 -26.52
CA SER A 139 22.13 17.27 -25.27
C SER A 139 21.02 16.28 -25.58
N HIS A 140 21.13 15.03 -25.11
CA HIS A 140 19.96 14.18 -24.93
C HIS A 140 19.06 14.90 -23.93
N LYS A 141 18.24 15.80 -24.44
CA LYS A 141 17.13 16.34 -23.67
C LYS A 141 16.29 15.14 -23.33
N LEU A 142 16.02 14.94 -22.05
CA LEU A 142 14.86 14.15 -21.68
C LEU A 142 13.73 14.75 -22.52
N GLU A 143 13.46 14.10 -23.65
CA GLU A 143 12.32 14.46 -24.43
C GLU A 143 11.13 14.26 -23.50
N VAL A 144 10.62 15.37 -22.94
CA VAL A 144 9.17 15.46 -22.88
C VAL A 144 8.76 15.19 -24.31
N GLN A 145 8.47 13.91 -24.60
CA GLN A 145 8.15 13.43 -25.95
C GLN A 145 7.30 14.50 -26.58
N ALA A 146 7.88 15.18 -27.61
CA ALA A 146 7.14 16.16 -28.38
C ALA A 146 5.87 15.42 -28.72
N ARG A 147 4.70 15.88 -28.19
CA ARG A 147 3.43 15.17 -28.30
C ARG A 147 3.34 14.74 -29.75
N PRO A 148 3.39 13.43 -30.06
CA PRO A 148 3.25 13.00 -31.42
C PRO A 148 1.97 13.64 -31.95
N PRO A 149 1.92 14.09 -33.20
CA PRO A 149 0.76 14.77 -33.75
C PRO A 149 -0.46 13.92 -33.39
N MET A 150 -1.50 14.53 -32.82
CA MET A 150 -2.66 13.95 -32.13
C MET A 150 -3.39 12.80 -32.86
N ALA A 151 -2.85 12.32 -33.98
CA ALA A 151 -3.45 11.31 -34.83
C ALA A 151 -2.97 9.86 -34.59
N VAL A 152 -1.93 9.57 -33.80
CA VAL A 152 -1.29 8.24 -33.85
C VAL A 152 -1.00 7.57 -32.50
N THR A 153 -1.03 8.23 -31.35
CA THR A 153 -0.80 7.56 -30.07
C THR A 153 -1.70 8.09 -28.97
N ASN A 154 -2.47 7.20 -28.34
CA ASN A 154 -3.14 7.48 -27.09
C ASN A 154 -2.08 7.91 -26.06
N ALA A 155 -2.35 8.96 -25.29
CA ALA A 155 -1.45 9.46 -24.24
C ALA A 155 -1.07 8.38 -23.21
N VAL A 156 -1.88 7.33 -23.11
CA VAL A 156 -1.66 6.11 -22.34
C VAL A 156 -2.27 4.92 -23.07
N SER A 157 -1.61 3.77 -23.01
CA SER A 157 -2.05 2.56 -23.74
C SER A 157 -3.35 1.95 -23.21
N TRP A 158 -3.70 2.20 -21.95
CA TRP A 158 -4.87 1.59 -21.27
C TRP A 158 -6.14 2.42 -21.33
N ARG A 159 -6.12 3.62 -21.94
CA ARG A 159 -7.28 4.48 -22.07
C ARG A 159 -7.33 5.16 -23.43
N SER A 160 -8.45 5.00 -24.12
CA SER A 160 -8.68 5.63 -25.42
C SER A 160 -9.00 7.12 -25.26
N GLU A 161 -8.59 7.92 -26.24
CA GLU A 161 -8.98 9.32 -26.32
C GLU A 161 -10.43 9.47 -26.81
N GLY A 162 -11.05 10.60 -26.48
CA GLY A 162 -12.40 10.93 -26.97
C GLY A 162 -13.55 10.30 -26.21
N ILE A 163 -13.29 9.60 -25.09
CA ILE A 163 -14.34 9.06 -24.22
C ILE A 163 -15.23 10.18 -23.70
N ARG A 164 -16.56 10.02 -23.82
CA ARG A 164 -17.55 10.97 -23.33
C ARG A 164 -18.69 10.24 -22.64
N TYR A 165 -19.02 10.70 -21.42
CA TYR A 165 -20.15 10.25 -20.63
C TYR A 165 -21.11 11.40 -20.36
N ARG A 166 -22.41 11.12 -20.37
CA ARG A 166 -23.44 12.09 -20.01
C ARG A 166 -23.37 12.43 -18.51
N LYS A 167 -23.02 11.44 -17.68
CA LYS A 167 -22.77 11.59 -16.24
C LYS A 167 -21.37 11.08 -15.96
N ASN A 168 -20.55 11.91 -15.32
CA ASN A 168 -19.22 11.55 -14.93
C ASN A 168 -19.25 11.00 -13.50
N GLU A 169 -19.09 9.68 -13.36
CA GLU A 169 -19.20 8.97 -12.09
C GLU A 169 -17.97 8.08 -11.85
N VAL A 170 -17.54 8.01 -10.59
CA VAL A 170 -16.46 7.13 -10.14
C VAL A 170 -16.95 6.39 -8.90
N PHE A 171 -16.85 5.09 -8.93
CA PHE A 171 -17.12 4.23 -7.79
C PHE A 171 -15.80 3.58 -7.36
N LEU A 172 -15.56 3.59 -6.06
CA LEU A 172 -14.37 3.02 -5.45
C LEU A 172 -14.82 2.05 -4.35
N ASP A 173 -14.59 0.77 -4.56
CA ASP A 173 -14.89 -0.30 -3.63
C ASP A 173 -13.60 -0.76 -2.95
N VAL A 174 -13.51 -0.56 -1.64
CA VAL A 174 -12.44 -1.12 -0.81
C VAL A 174 -12.95 -2.43 -0.24
N VAL A 175 -12.42 -3.54 -0.73
CA VAL A 175 -12.83 -4.91 -0.35
C VAL A 175 -11.73 -5.54 0.48
N GLU A 176 -12.04 -5.95 1.69
CA GLU A 176 -11.14 -6.69 2.58
C GLU A 176 -11.62 -8.12 2.74
N SER A 177 -10.78 -9.08 2.39
CA SER A 177 -10.99 -10.50 2.60
C SER A 177 -10.18 -10.98 3.80
N VAL A 178 -10.86 -11.54 4.80
CA VAL A 178 -10.24 -11.98 6.06
C VAL A 178 -9.99 -13.48 6.02
N ASN A 179 -8.72 -13.88 6.07
CA ASN A 179 -8.29 -15.24 6.32
C ASN A 179 -8.05 -15.42 7.83
N LEU A 180 -8.59 -16.47 8.41
CA LEU A 180 -8.54 -16.74 9.84
C LEU A 180 -8.47 -18.23 10.13
N LEU A 181 -7.53 -18.62 10.97
CA LEU A 181 -7.45 -19.97 11.52
C LEU A 181 -7.47 -19.92 13.05
N VAL A 182 -8.48 -20.54 13.65
CA VAL A 182 -8.64 -20.67 15.11
C VAL A 182 -8.46 -22.13 15.52
N ASN A 183 -7.68 -22.37 16.59
CA ASN A 183 -7.48 -23.73 17.13
C ASN A 183 -8.65 -24.17 18.02
N ALA A 184 -8.58 -25.43 18.50
CA ALA A 184 -9.60 -26.01 19.39
C ALA A 184 -9.68 -25.29 20.75
N ALA A 185 -8.62 -24.65 21.22
CA ALA A 185 -8.60 -23.87 22.45
C ALA A 185 -9.18 -22.45 22.28
N GLY A 186 -9.61 -22.07 21.06
CA GLY A 186 -10.16 -20.75 20.76
C GLY A 186 -9.12 -19.67 20.47
N ASN A 187 -7.84 -20.03 20.36
CA ASN A 187 -6.78 -19.08 20.04
C ASN A 187 -6.64 -18.92 18.53
N VAL A 188 -6.44 -17.68 18.08
CA VAL A 188 -6.14 -17.35 16.68
C VAL A 188 -4.70 -17.77 16.39
N ILE A 189 -4.50 -18.71 15.46
CA ILE A 189 -3.18 -19.17 15.01
C ILE A 189 -2.68 -18.31 13.85
N ARG A 190 -3.57 -18.04 12.89
CA ARG A 190 -3.26 -17.24 11.71
C ARG A 190 -4.38 -16.24 11.49
N SER A 191 -3.99 -15.02 11.19
CA SER A 191 -4.90 -13.95 10.78
C SER A 191 -4.23 -13.12 9.71
N GLU A 192 -4.92 -12.90 8.61
CA GLU A 192 -4.43 -12.16 7.46
C GLU A 192 -5.59 -11.43 6.79
N ILE A 193 -5.36 -10.20 6.37
CA ILE A 193 -6.31 -9.43 5.59
C ILE A 193 -5.71 -9.20 4.20
N LEU A 194 -6.43 -9.62 3.18
CA LEU A 194 -6.13 -9.31 1.79
C LEU A 194 -7.07 -8.20 1.34
N GLY A 195 -6.52 -7.03 1.06
CA GLY A 195 -7.26 -5.88 0.63
C GLY A 195 -7.15 -5.64 -0.88
N ALA A 196 -8.24 -5.22 -1.51
CA ALA A 196 -8.28 -4.80 -2.89
C ALA A 196 -9.08 -3.50 -3.02
N VAL A 197 -8.53 -2.55 -3.77
CA VAL A 197 -9.24 -1.31 -4.13
C VAL A 197 -9.66 -1.44 -5.59
N LYS A 198 -10.95 -1.64 -5.80
CA LYS A 198 -11.57 -1.80 -7.12
C LYS A 198 -12.25 -0.50 -7.52
N MET A 199 -12.10 -0.13 -8.76
CA MET A 199 -12.69 1.08 -9.31
C MET A 199 -13.60 0.77 -10.49
N LYS A 200 -14.70 1.55 -10.58
CA LYS A 200 -15.52 1.68 -11.77
C LYS A 200 -15.49 3.14 -12.20
N CYS A 201 -14.87 3.39 -13.33
CA CYS A 201 -14.58 4.73 -13.80
C CYS A 201 -15.34 5.01 -15.09
N TYR A 202 -16.31 5.93 -15.01
CA TYR A 202 -17.11 6.42 -16.14
C TYR A 202 -16.90 7.92 -16.25
N LEU A 203 -15.68 8.33 -16.66
CA LEU A 203 -15.27 9.72 -16.77
C LEU A 203 -14.97 10.08 -18.21
N SER A 204 -15.32 11.30 -18.60
CA SER A 204 -15.00 11.83 -19.93
C SER A 204 -13.55 12.31 -20.03
N GLY A 205 -12.96 12.25 -21.22
CA GLY A 205 -11.62 12.75 -21.48
C GLY A 205 -10.50 11.92 -20.83
N MET A 206 -9.42 12.58 -20.43
CA MET A 206 -8.22 12.00 -19.83
C MET A 206 -8.01 12.55 -18.41
N PRO A 207 -8.87 12.20 -17.44
CA PRO A 207 -8.80 12.73 -16.09
C PRO A 207 -7.59 12.17 -15.33
N GLU A 208 -6.90 13.02 -14.58
CA GLU A 208 -5.93 12.61 -13.58
C GLU A 208 -6.62 12.48 -12.22
N LEU A 209 -6.52 11.33 -11.60
CA LEU A 209 -7.06 11.05 -10.28
C LEU A 209 -5.94 11.03 -9.25
N ARG A 210 -6.25 11.52 -8.04
CA ARG A 210 -5.35 11.48 -6.88
C ARG A 210 -6.11 10.93 -5.70
N LEU A 211 -5.67 9.76 -5.23
CA LEU A 211 -6.25 9.06 -4.09
C LEU A 211 -5.30 9.14 -2.90
N GLY A 212 -5.82 9.56 -1.75
CA GLY A 212 -5.12 9.53 -0.48
C GLY A 212 -5.79 8.57 0.50
N LEU A 213 -4.99 7.70 1.12
CA LEU A 213 -5.40 6.76 2.16
C LEU A 213 -4.87 7.19 3.54
N ASN A 214 -5.34 6.57 4.62
CA ASN A 214 -4.82 6.78 5.97
C ASN A 214 -3.60 5.89 6.27
N ASP A 215 -2.59 5.92 5.40
CA ASP A 215 -1.33 5.20 5.58
C ASP A 215 -0.46 5.84 6.67
N LYS A 216 0.19 5.02 7.50
CA LYS A 216 1.06 5.44 8.61
C LYS A 216 2.27 6.24 8.10
N VAL A 217 2.92 5.78 7.06
CA VAL A 217 4.10 6.42 6.47
C VAL A 217 3.78 7.83 5.95
N MET A 218 2.57 8.07 5.44
CA MET A 218 2.11 9.40 5.00
C MET A 218 2.03 10.41 6.15
N PHE A 219 1.71 9.96 7.38
CA PHE A 219 1.63 10.87 8.53
C PHE A 219 3.00 11.20 9.09
N GLU A 220 3.93 10.26 9.06
CA GLU A 220 5.31 10.45 9.51
C GLU A 220 6.06 11.43 8.60
N SER A 221 5.89 11.32 7.27
CA SER A 221 6.53 12.23 6.30
C SER A 221 5.98 13.67 6.33
N THR A 222 4.74 13.88 6.78
CA THR A 222 4.12 15.22 6.84
C THR A 222 4.24 15.91 8.18
N GLY A 223 4.91 15.32 9.19
CA GLY A 223 5.10 15.90 10.52
C GLY A 223 3.81 16.21 11.29
N ARG A 224 2.66 15.70 10.82
CA ARG A 224 1.37 15.86 11.49
C ARG A 224 1.08 14.64 12.34
N ALA A 225 0.98 14.84 13.65
CA ALA A 225 0.52 13.79 14.56
C ALA A 225 -0.79 13.18 14.03
N ALA A 226 -0.80 11.88 13.78
CA ALA A 226 -1.95 11.16 13.25
C ALA A 226 -3.12 11.26 14.24
N ARG A 227 -4.10 12.13 13.96
CA ARG A 227 -5.40 12.06 14.65
C ARG A 227 -6.21 10.92 14.07
N GLY A 228 -5.89 9.68 14.43
CA GLY A 228 -6.63 8.47 14.00
C GLY A 228 -5.74 7.25 13.83
N LYS A 229 -6.38 6.09 13.60
CA LYS A 229 -5.71 4.83 13.28
C LYS A 229 -4.99 4.96 11.94
N SER A 230 -3.69 4.85 11.95
CA SER A 230 -2.85 4.69 10.75
C SER A 230 -2.63 3.21 10.47
N ILE A 231 -2.47 2.85 9.21
CA ILE A 231 -2.34 1.48 8.73
C ILE A 231 -0.99 1.33 8.05
N GLU A 232 -0.30 0.26 8.38
CA GLU A 232 0.92 -0.16 7.70
C GLU A 232 0.57 -1.27 6.72
N MET A 233 0.65 -0.97 5.42
CA MET A 233 0.31 -1.90 4.35
C MET A 233 1.56 -2.65 3.89
N GLU A 234 1.43 -3.97 3.76
CA GLU A 234 2.46 -4.87 3.24
C GLU A 234 2.09 -5.31 1.81
N ASP A 235 3.07 -5.73 1.05
CA ASP A 235 2.90 -6.32 -0.30
C ASP A 235 1.94 -5.51 -1.20
N VAL A 236 2.10 -4.19 -1.22
CA VAL A 236 1.26 -3.32 -2.04
C VAL A 236 1.59 -3.51 -3.51
N LYS A 237 0.58 -3.84 -4.30
CA LYS A 237 0.67 -3.97 -5.77
C LYS A 237 -0.28 -2.98 -6.42
N PHE A 238 0.20 -2.28 -7.44
CA PHE A 238 -0.58 -1.29 -8.17
C PHE A 238 -0.86 -1.73 -9.60
N HIS A 239 -1.99 -1.26 -10.13
CA HIS A 239 -2.25 -1.32 -11.56
C HIS A 239 -1.23 -0.47 -12.33
N GLN A 240 -0.89 -0.87 -13.55
CA GLN A 240 0.09 -0.17 -14.42
C GLN A 240 -0.22 1.33 -14.66
N CYS A 241 -1.45 1.77 -14.43
CA CYS A 241 -1.83 3.17 -14.58
C CYS A 241 -1.31 4.09 -13.46
N VAL A 242 -0.81 3.52 -12.33
CA VAL A 242 -0.35 4.30 -11.17
C VAL A 242 1.08 4.78 -11.38
N ARG A 243 1.31 6.06 -11.07
CA ARG A 243 2.65 6.66 -11.09
C ARG A 243 3.36 6.34 -9.77
N LEU A 244 4.21 5.30 -9.78
CA LEU A 244 4.89 4.77 -8.59
C LEU A 244 5.81 5.81 -7.94
N SER A 245 6.52 6.62 -8.72
CA SER A 245 7.44 7.66 -8.22
C SER A 245 6.75 8.66 -7.28
N ARG A 246 5.48 9.01 -7.53
CA ARG A 246 4.71 9.87 -6.62
C ARG A 246 4.30 9.16 -5.34
N PHE A 247 3.96 7.89 -5.44
CA PHE A 247 3.61 7.09 -4.26
C PHE A 247 4.81 6.91 -3.33
N GLU A 248 6.00 6.71 -3.87
CA GLU A 248 7.23 6.59 -3.09
C GLU A 248 7.58 7.90 -2.35
N ASN A 249 7.34 9.05 -2.98
CA ASN A 249 7.69 10.36 -2.42
C ASN A 249 6.67 10.89 -1.39
N ASP A 250 5.40 10.92 -1.73
CA ASP A 250 4.35 11.58 -0.93
C ASP A 250 3.17 10.67 -0.56
N ARG A 251 3.27 9.36 -0.86
CA ARG A 251 2.22 8.35 -0.65
C ARG A 251 0.89 8.70 -1.33
N THR A 252 0.89 9.59 -2.29
CA THR A 252 -0.29 9.91 -3.10
C THR A 252 -0.37 8.97 -4.30
N ILE A 253 -1.47 8.23 -4.40
CA ILE A 253 -1.74 7.37 -5.54
C ILE A 253 -2.30 8.23 -6.67
N SER A 254 -1.45 8.58 -7.66
CA SER A 254 -1.86 9.37 -8.80
C SER A 254 -1.85 8.55 -10.09
N PHE A 255 -2.91 8.67 -10.89
CA PHE A 255 -3.09 7.84 -12.07
C PHE A 255 -4.11 8.43 -13.05
N ILE A 256 -4.02 7.98 -14.31
CA ILE A 256 -5.07 8.15 -15.31
C ILE A 256 -5.79 6.80 -15.39
N PRO A 257 -7.06 6.69 -14.99
CA PRO A 257 -7.74 5.41 -14.88
C PRO A 257 -8.04 4.79 -16.26
N PRO A 258 -8.01 3.47 -16.41
CA PRO A 258 -8.70 2.78 -17.49
C PRO A 258 -10.19 3.16 -17.51
N ASP A 259 -10.85 2.96 -18.62
CA ASP A 259 -12.29 3.11 -18.72
C ASP A 259 -12.99 1.83 -18.24
N GLY A 260 -14.06 1.98 -17.46
CA GLY A 260 -14.82 0.86 -16.90
C GLY A 260 -14.30 0.34 -15.56
N GLU A 261 -14.34 -0.98 -15.37
CA GLU A 261 -14.01 -1.64 -14.11
C GLU A 261 -12.58 -2.18 -14.12
N PHE A 262 -11.81 -1.90 -13.05
CA PHE A 262 -10.47 -2.42 -12.86
C PHE A 262 -10.07 -2.46 -11.39
N GLU A 263 -9.05 -3.24 -11.06
CA GLU A 263 -8.42 -3.24 -9.73
C GLU A 263 -7.26 -2.24 -9.72
N LEU A 264 -7.38 -1.20 -8.89
CA LEU A 264 -6.37 -0.14 -8.80
C LEU A 264 -5.15 -0.61 -8.02
N MET A 265 -5.38 -1.29 -6.90
CA MET A 265 -4.32 -1.81 -6.04
C MET A 265 -4.81 -2.96 -5.19
N SER A 266 -3.86 -3.81 -4.79
CA SER A 266 -4.05 -4.79 -3.72
C SER A 266 -2.98 -4.63 -2.65
N TYR A 267 -3.29 -5.05 -1.42
CA TYR A 267 -2.41 -4.96 -0.27
C TYR A 267 -2.66 -6.12 0.70
N ARG A 268 -1.70 -6.37 1.56
CA ARG A 268 -1.77 -7.37 2.64
C ARG A 268 -1.56 -6.70 3.99
N LEU A 269 -2.23 -7.24 5.02
CA LEU A 269 -2.03 -6.86 6.40
C LEU A 269 -1.93 -8.13 7.25
N SER A 270 -0.83 -8.29 7.96
CA SER A 270 -0.58 -9.42 8.88
C SER A 270 -0.96 -9.09 10.32
N THR A 271 -1.73 -8.02 10.53
CA THR A 271 -2.16 -7.58 11.86
C THR A 271 -3.11 -8.60 12.49
N PRO A 272 -2.90 -9.01 13.75
CA PRO A 272 -3.82 -9.92 14.44
C PRO A 272 -5.22 -9.32 14.53
N VAL A 273 -6.21 -10.01 13.99
CA VAL A 273 -7.61 -9.59 13.99
C VAL A 273 -8.43 -10.51 14.89
N LYS A 274 -9.32 -9.90 15.69
CA LYS A 274 -10.32 -10.68 16.41
C LYS A 274 -11.32 -11.30 15.41
N PRO A 275 -11.72 -12.57 15.59
CA PRO A 275 -12.73 -13.19 14.75
C PRO A 275 -13.99 -12.31 14.67
N LEU A 276 -14.42 -11.95 13.47
CA LEU A 276 -15.64 -11.17 13.26
C LEU A 276 -16.89 -11.99 13.49
N VAL A 277 -16.89 -13.21 13.00
CA VAL A 277 -17.93 -14.19 13.20
C VAL A 277 -17.32 -15.33 13.99
N TRP A 278 -17.78 -15.50 15.22
CA TRP A 278 -17.35 -16.56 16.11
C TRP A 278 -18.36 -17.68 16.08
N VAL A 279 -17.91 -18.91 15.92
CA VAL A 279 -18.76 -20.10 15.93
C VAL A 279 -18.16 -21.13 16.87
N GLU A 280 -19.00 -21.68 17.75
CA GLU A 280 -18.68 -22.78 18.65
C GLU A 280 -19.65 -23.93 18.40
N ALA A 281 -19.16 -25.13 18.39
CA ALA A 281 -20.00 -26.30 18.32
C ALA A 281 -19.67 -27.28 19.47
N SER A 282 -20.68 -27.71 20.19
CA SER A 282 -20.56 -28.83 21.13
C SER A 282 -21.28 -30.06 20.59
N VAL A 283 -20.65 -31.22 20.76
CA VAL A 283 -21.16 -32.49 20.27
C VAL A 283 -21.43 -33.40 21.45
N GLU A 284 -22.62 -33.97 21.49
CA GLU A 284 -23.02 -34.92 22.51
C GLU A 284 -23.46 -36.22 21.86
N SER A 285 -22.77 -37.31 22.21
CA SER A 285 -23.10 -38.65 21.75
C SER A 285 -23.97 -39.38 22.79
N HIS A 286 -25.13 -39.80 22.40
CA HIS A 286 -26.09 -40.56 23.23
C HIS A 286 -26.03 -42.06 22.93
N ARG A 287 -26.46 -42.85 23.90
CA ARG A 287 -26.61 -44.31 23.69
C ARG A 287 -27.61 -44.58 22.55
N GLY A 288 -27.24 -45.50 21.63
CA GLY A 288 -28.09 -45.88 20.50
C GLY A 288 -27.83 -45.10 19.21
N SER A 289 -26.57 -44.74 18.93
CA SER A 289 -26.10 -44.10 17.67
C SER A 289 -26.70 -42.72 17.37
N ARG A 290 -27.28 -42.06 18.36
CA ARG A 290 -27.78 -40.66 18.19
C ARG A 290 -26.70 -39.68 18.60
N VAL A 291 -26.44 -38.67 17.75
CA VAL A 291 -25.52 -37.57 18.02
C VAL A 291 -26.27 -36.26 17.94
N GLU A 292 -26.02 -35.39 18.90
CA GLU A 292 -26.56 -34.04 18.93
C GLU A 292 -25.43 -33.01 18.80
N TYR A 293 -25.63 -32.02 17.91
CA TYR A 293 -24.79 -30.85 17.75
C TYR A 293 -25.52 -29.63 18.29
N MET A 294 -24.85 -28.86 19.11
CA MET A 294 -25.28 -27.53 19.51
C MET A 294 -24.29 -26.53 18.98
N VAL A 295 -24.73 -25.71 18.03
CA VAL A 295 -23.88 -24.68 17.35
C VAL A 295 -24.34 -23.31 17.76
N LYS A 296 -23.42 -22.54 18.32
CA LYS A 296 -23.63 -21.13 18.69
C LYS A 296 -22.81 -20.23 17.79
N ILE A 297 -23.46 -19.22 17.24
CA ILE A 297 -22.82 -18.17 16.46
C ILE A 297 -22.90 -16.82 17.20
N ARG A 298 -21.85 -16.03 17.11
CA ARG A 298 -21.79 -14.66 17.64
C ARG A 298 -21.18 -13.71 16.63
N GLY A 299 -21.85 -12.57 16.34
CA GLY A 299 -21.25 -11.46 15.60
C GLY A 299 -20.37 -10.60 16.50
N GLN A 300 -19.05 -10.69 16.34
CA GLN A 300 -18.08 -9.92 17.16
C GLN A 300 -17.63 -8.62 16.49
N PHE A 301 -18.54 -7.91 15.88
CA PHE A 301 -18.33 -6.61 15.24
C PHE A 301 -19.30 -5.56 15.79
N LYS A 302 -19.17 -4.31 15.36
CA LYS A 302 -19.97 -3.18 15.88
C LYS A 302 -21.46 -3.44 15.75
N ARG A 303 -22.26 -3.09 16.79
CA ARG A 303 -23.73 -3.30 16.83
C ARG A 303 -24.48 -2.62 15.68
N LYS A 304 -23.90 -1.56 15.09
CA LYS A 304 -24.49 -0.84 13.95
C LYS A 304 -24.28 -1.53 12.60
N SER A 305 -23.37 -2.52 12.54
CA SER A 305 -23.06 -3.26 11.34
C SER A 305 -23.84 -4.57 11.30
N THR A 306 -24.07 -5.08 10.10
CA THR A 306 -24.79 -6.34 9.87
C THR A 306 -24.00 -7.15 8.85
N ALA A 307 -23.74 -8.42 9.15
CA ALA A 307 -23.20 -9.37 8.18
C ALA A 307 -24.34 -9.96 7.37
N ASN A 308 -24.22 -9.94 6.05
CA ASN A 308 -25.18 -10.48 5.11
C ASN A 308 -24.77 -11.87 4.62
N ASN A 309 -25.75 -12.67 4.25
CA ASN A 309 -25.55 -13.98 3.62
C ASN A 309 -24.54 -14.86 4.38
N VAL A 310 -24.70 -14.96 5.69
CA VAL A 310 -23.81 -15.78 6.52
C VAL A 310 -24.14 -17.25 6.30
N GLU A 311 -23.13 -18.02 5.89
CA GLU A 311 -23.21 -19.46 5.74
C GLU A 311 -22.15 -20.12 6.63
N ILE A 312 -22.61 -21.03 7.49
CA ILE A 312 -21.76 -21.77 8.42
C ILE A 312 -21.78 -23.22 8.02
N TYR A 313 -20.62 -23.74 7.65
CA TYR A 313 -20.42 -25.13 7.28
C TYR A 313 -19.89 -25.88 8.49
N VAL A 314 -20.71 -26.72 9.08
CA VAL A 314 -20.34 -27.53 10.23
C VAL A 314 -20.12 -28.96 9.75
N PRO A 315 -18.91 -29.49 9.86
CA PRO A 315 -18.60 -30.84 9.39
C PRO A 315 -19.29 -31.89 10.24
N VAL A 316 -19.75 -32.92 9.57
CA VAL A 316 -20.34 -34.13 10.19
C VAL A 316 -19.72 -35.37 9.57
N PRO A 317 -19.76 -36.51 10.24
CA PRO A 317 -19.34 -37.79 9.65
C PRO A 317 -20.11 -38.13 8.37
N ASP A 318 -19.46 -38.80 7.43
CA ASP A 318 -20.02 -39.14 6.11
C ASP A 318 -21.24 -40.03 6.16
N ASP A 319 -21.36 -40.84 7.25
CA ASP A 319 -22.45 -41.78 7.52
C ASP A 319 -23.61 -41.18 8.35
N ALA A 320 -23.67 -39.86 8.47
CA ALA A 320 -24.76 -39.15 9.14
C ALA A 320 -26.09 -39.38 8.43
N ASP A 321 -27.05 -39.96 9.14
CA ASP A 321 -28.39 -40.32 8.60
C ASP A 321 -29.51 -39.53 9.27
N SER A 322 -30.54 -39.27 8.50
CA SER A 322 -31.81 -38.66 8.95
C SER A 322 -31.65 -37.40 9.82
N PRO A 323 -30.91 -36.36 9.34
CA PRO A 323 -30.65 -35.15 10.12
C PRO A 323 -31.95 -34.37 10.36
N LYS A 324 -32.15 -33.93 11.62
CA LYS A 324 -33.23 -33.00 12.00
C LYS A 324 -32.63 -31.76 12.64
N PHE A 325 -33.11 -30.60 12.23
CA PHE A 325 -32.58 -29.33 12.65
C PHE A 325 -33.61 -28.47 13.40
N ARG A 326 -33.15 -27.76 14.41
CA ARG A 326 -33.92 -26.73 15.10
C ARG A 326 -33.06 -25.48 15.26
N THR A 327 -33.49 -24.38 14.67
CA THR A 327 -32.78 -23.12 14.73
C THR A 327 -33.66 -21.97 15.16
N SER A 328 -33.09 -20.97 15.81
CA SER A 328 -33.77 -19.75 16.20
C SER A 328 -33.89 -18.76 15.04
N VAL A 329 -32.96 -18.78 14.09
CA VAL A 329 -32.88 -17.85 12.95
C VAL A 329 -32.29 -18.58 11.73
N GLY A 330 -32.80 -18.22 10.55
CA GLY A 330 -32.30 -18.75 9.28
C GLY A 330 -32.83 -20.17 8.98
N SER A 331 -32.13 -20.86 8.11
CA SER A 331 -32.44 -22.23 7.68
C SER A 331 -31.18 -23.10 7.70
N VAL A 332 -31.35 -24.38 7.92
CA VAL A 332 -30.27 -25.35 7.89
C VAL A 332 -30.57 -26.39 6.83
N VAL A 333 -29.56 -26.71 6.04
CA VAL A 333 -29.64 -27.74 4.98
C VAL A 333 -28.49 -28.71 5.17
N TYR A 334 -28.76 -30.01 5.06
CA TYR A 334 -27.72 -31.00 5.00
C TYR A 334 -27.16 -31.11 3.58
N ALA A 335 -25.83 -31.03 3.46
CA ALA A 335 -25.09 -31.17 2.22
C ALA A 335 -24.19 -32.39 2.27
N PRO A 336 -24.66 -33.57 1.90
CA PRO A 336 -23.89 -34.80 1.98
C PRO A 336 -22.63 -34.77 1.11
N GLU A 337 -22.67 -34.10 -0.01
CA GLU A 337 -21.51 -33.85 -0.92
C GLU A 337 -20.33 -33.12 -0.26
N LYS A 338 -20.58 -32.39 0.82
CA LYS A 338 -19.58 -31.64 1.61
C LYS A 338 -19.35 -32.23 2.99
N SER A 339 -20.00 -33.38 3.29
CA SER A 339 -20.02 -33.98 4.62
C SER A 339 -20.26 -32.95 5.72
N ALA A 340 -21.24 -32.05 5.49
CA ALA A 340 -21.53 -30.93 6.37
C ALA A 340 -23.01 -30.56 6.36
N PHE A 341 -23.49 -29.95 7.45
CA PHE A 341 -24.71 -29.17 7.38
C PHE A 341 -24.38 -27.68 7.26
N VAL A 342 -25.17 -26.94 6.46
CA VAL A 342 -24.99 -25.55 6.16
C VAL A 342 -26.10 -24.74 6.82
N TRP A 343 -25.71 -23.94 7.81
CA TRP A 343 -26.63 -23.01 8.45
C TRP A 343 -26.55 -21.64 7.74
N LYS A 344 -27.67 -21.24 7.14
CA LYS A 344 -27.78 -20.00 6.36
C LYS A 344 -28.55 -18.95 7.13
N ILE A 345 -27.95 -17.80 7.35
CA ILE A 345 -28.53 -16.65 8.04
C ILE A 345 -28.45 -15.45 7.10
N LYS A 346 -29.62 -14.89 6.71
CA LYS A 346 -29.65 -13.74 5.79
C LYS A 346 -28.93 -12.51 6.36
N GLN A 347 -29.15 -12.25 7.66
CA GLN A 347 -28.59 -11.08 8.34
C GLN A 347 -28.22 -11.43 9.77
N LEU A 348 -26.93 -11.26 10.11
CA LEU A 348 -26.39 -11.40 11.45
C LEU A 348 -25.99 -10.01 11.96
N GLY A 349 -26.68 -9.52 12.98
CA GLY A 349 -26.35 -8.24 13.63
C GLY A 349 -25.12 -8.33 14.51
N GLY A 350 -24.32 -7.27 14.58
CA GLY A 350 -23.19 -7.18 15.49
C GLY A 350 -23.59 -7.28 16.95
N GLY A 351 -22.85 -8.08 17.73
CA GLY A 351 -23.13 -8.36 19.13
C GLY A 351 -24.34 -9.27 19.39
N ARG A 352 -24.90 -9.88 18.35
CA ARG A 352 -26.01 -10.84 18.46
C ARG A 352 -25.49 -12.26 18.50
N ASP A 353 -26.17 -13.11 19.31
CA ASP A 353 -25.91 -14.53 19.45
C ASP A 353 -27.13 -15.31 18.93
N TYR A 354 -26.89 -16.40 18.22
CA TYR A 354 -27.95 -17.33 17.80
C TYR A 354 -27.52 -18.77 18.07
N LEU A 355 -28.48 -19.63 18.26
CA LEU A 355 -28.29 -21.04 18.57
C LEU A 355 -29.00 -21.92 17.55
N MET A 356 -28.31 -22.98 17.11
CA MET A 356 -28.87 -24.05 16.31
C MET A 356 -28.59 -25.38 16.98
N ARG A 357 -29.54 -26.32 16.91
CA ARG A 357 -29.40 -27.71 17.33
C ARG A 357 -29.68 -28.60 16.14
N ALA A 358 -28.79 -29.58 15.98
CA ALA A 358 -28.96 -30.63 15.00
C ALA A 358 -28.88 -32.00 15.71
N HIS A 359 -29.67 -32.97 15.29
CA HIS A 359 -29.50 -34.35 15.71
C HIS A 359 -29.63 -35.27 14.50
N PHE A 360 -28.85 -36.32 14.50
CA PHE A 360 -28.82 -37.32 13.44
C PHE A 360 -28.37 -38.67 13.99
N GLY A 361 -28.64 -39.76 13.25
CA GLY A 361 -28.16 -41.08 13.54
C GLY A 361 -26.76 -41.29 12.95
N LEU A 362 -25.90 -42.02 13.67
CA LEU A 362 -24.61 -42.50 13.18
C LEU A 362 -24.66 -44.06 13.20
N PRO A 363 -24.79 -44.71 12.04
CA PRO A 363 -24.82 -46.16 11.95
C PRO A 363 -23.50 -46.81 12.39
N SER A 364 -22.37 -46.18 12.11
CA SER A 364 -21.05 -46.66 12.52
C SER A 364 -20.53 -45.83 13.72
N VAL A 365 -20.47 -46.48 14.87
CA VAL A 365 -19.90 -45.94 16.11
C VAL A 365 -18.37 -45.97 16.01
N ARG A 366 -17.73 -45.11 15.22
CA ARG A 366 -16.28 -44.85 15.29
C ARG A 366 -16.06 -43.59 16.09
N ASN A 367 -15.37 -43.71 17.23
CA ASN A 367 -14.80 -42.57 17.94
C ASN A 367 -13.70 -42.00 17.06
N GLU A 368 -14.03 -41.09 16.15
CA GLU A 368 -13.03 -40.26 15.51
C GLU A 368 -12.46 -39.29 16.54
N GLU A 369 -11.13 -39.30 16.67
CA GLU A 369 -10.42 -38.34 17.52
C GLU A 369 -10.79 -36.92 17.08
N LEU A 370 -11.12 -36.04 18.02
CA LEU A 370 -11.52 -34.65 17.80
C LEU A 370 -10.55 -33.89 16.90
N ASP A 371 -9.26 -34.21 16.98
CA ASP A 371 -8.20 -33.58 16.20
C ASP A 371 -8.24 -33.90 14.69
N LYS A 372 -8.96 -34.96 14.29
CA LYS A 372 -9.11 -35.37 12.88
C LYS A 372 -10.33 -34.75 12.19
N ARG A 373 -11.24 -34.14 12.95
CA ARG A 373 -12.43 -33.51 12.36
C ARG A 373 -12.07 -32.29 11.52
N ALA A 374 -12.73 -32.15 10.40
CA ALA A 374 -12.62 -30.93 9.58
C ALA A 374 -13.03 -29.69 10.40
N PRO A 375 -12.45 -28.52 10.17
CA PRO A 375 -12.84 -27.31 10.86
C PRO A 375 -14.18 -26.77 10.38
N ILE A 376 -14.83 -25.95 11.21
CA ILE A 376 -16.01 -25.17 10.81
C ILE A 376 -15.52 -24.07 9.86
N SER A 377 -16.14 -23.93 8.70
CA SER A 377 -15.88 -22.80 7.80
C SER A 377 -17.07 -21.84 7.75
N VAL A 378 -16.77 -20.55 7.59
CA VAL A 378 -17.79 -19.51 7.62
C VAL A 378 -17.62 -18.59 6.42
N LYS A 379 -18.74 -18.31 5.73
CA LYS A 379 -18.85 -17.27 4.68
C LYS A 379 -19.72 -16.15 5.18
N PHE A 380 -19.30 -14.91 4.91
CA PHE A 380 -20.06 -13.71 5.27
C PHE A 380 -19.59 -12.49 4.46
N GLU A 381 -20.44 -11.48 4.43
CA GLU A 381 -20.14 -10.16 3.88
C GLU A 381 -20.67 -9.08 4.82
N ILE A 382 -19.83 -8.12 5.21
CA ILE A 382 -20.21 -6.97 6.05
C ILE A 382 -20.04 -5.70 5.23
N PRO A 383 -21.11 -5.10 4.72
CA PRO A 383 -21.04 -3.84 3.99
C PRO A 383 -20.77 -2.65 4.92
N TYR A 384 -20.17 -1.61 4.36
CA TYR A 384 -19.80 -0.35 5.05
C TYR A 384 -18.88 -0.54 6.26
N PHE A 385 -18.03 -1.56 6.20
CA PHE A 385 -17.15 -1.93 7.28
C PHE A 385 -15.77 -2.33 6.76
N THR A 386 -14.71 -1.89 7.47
CA THR A 386 -13.32 -2.34 7.28
C THR A 386 -12.77 -2.89 8.58
N VAL A 387 -12.08 -4.02 8.49
CA VAL A 387 -11.41 -4.66 9.64
C VAL A 387 -10.15 -3.91 10.00
N SER A 388 -9.35 -3.56 8.99
CA SER A 388 -8.09 -2.83 9.16
C SER A 388 -8.31 -1.41 9.70
N GLY A 389 -9.44 -0.80 9.35
CA GLY A 389 -9.71 0.61 9.56
C GLY A 389 -9.17 1.50 8.45
N ILE A 390 -8.87 0.94 7.27
CA ILE A 390 -8.51 1.72 6.09
C ILE A 390 -9.60 2.71 5.73
N GLN A 391 -9.21 3.92 5.36
CA GLN A 391 -10.12 4.98 4.96
C GLN A 391 -9.55 5.77 3.79
N VAL A 392 -10.39 6.03 2.82
CA VAL A 392 -10.12 7.00 1.76
C VAL A 392 -10.25 8.40 2.36
N ARG A 393 -9.16 9.14 2.37
CA ARG A 393 -9.10 10.52 2.88
C ARG A 393 -9.63 11.51 1.86
N TYR A 394 -9.26 11.31 0.62
CA TYR A 394 -9.75 12.10 -0.50
C TYR A 394 -9.60 11.31 -1.81
N LEU A 395 -10.47 11.62 -2.76
CA LEU A 395 -10.32 11.27 -4.16
C LEU A 395 -10.51 12.56 -4.96
N LYS A 396 -9.41 13.09 -5.50
CA LYS A 396 -9.41 14.32 -6.28
C LYS A 396 -9.37 13.97 -7.76
N ILE A 397 -10.25 14.56 -8.54
CA ILE A 397 -10.34 14.38 -9.99
C ILE A 397 -9.97 15.70 -10.64
N VAL A 398 -8.97 15.67 -11.53
CA VAL A 398 -8.48 16.84 -12.27
C VAL A 398 -8.62 16.55 -13.75
N GLU A 399 -9.44 17.33 -14.44
CA GLU A 399 -9.63 17.24 -15.87
C GLU A 399 -9.74 18.64 -16.50
N LYS A 400 -9.22 18.80 -17.72
CA LYS A 400 -9.09 20.12 -18.40
C LYS A 400 -10.42 20.80 -18.66
N SER A 401 -11.49 20.03 -18.93
CA SER A 401 -12.84 20.57 -19.16
C SER A 401 -13.56 21.04 -17.90
N GLY A 402 -13.02 20.71 -16.71
CA GLY A 402 -13.53 21.21 -15.43
C GLY A 402 -14.89 20.65 -15.00
N TYR A 403 -15.34 19.52 -15.53
CA TYR A 403 -16.59 18.90 -15.10
C TYR A 403 -16.51 18.45 -13.64
N GLN A 404 -17.62 18.50 -12.93
CA GLN A 404 -17.74 17.94 -11.60
C GLN A 404 -18.12 16.46 -11.71
N ALA A 405 -17.30 15.59 -11.11
CA ALA A 405 -17.62 14.19 -10.93
C ALA A 405 -17.83 13.90 -9.44
N LEU A 406 -18.79 13.04 -9.15
CA LEU A 406 -19.09 12.61 -7.78
C LEU A 406 -18.42 11.26 -7.51
N PRO A 407 -17.44 11.20 -6.61
CA PRO A 407 -16.85 9.95 -6.18
C PRO A 407 -17.72 9.28 -5.12
N TRP A 408 -18.00 7.99 -5.33
CA TRP A 408 -18.68 7.14 -4.37
C TRP A 408 -17.69 6.14 -3.80
N VAL A 409 -17.55 6.11 -2.48
CA VAL A 409 -16.63 5.17 -1.80
C VAL A 409 -17.47 4.20 -0.98
N ARG A 410 -17.23 2.92 -1.19
CA ARG A 410 -17.87 1.82 -0.47
C ARG A 410 -16.81 0.91 0.15
N TYR A 411 -17.07 0.46 1.36
CA TYR A 411 -16.22 -0.46 2.09
C TYR A 411 -16.95 -1.77 2.28
N ILE A 412 -16.28 -2.89 2.05
CA ILE A 412 -16.82 -4.23 2.17
C ILE A 412 -15.79 -5.10 2.87
N THR A 413 -16.21 -5.80 3.92
CA THR A 413 -15.40 -6.86 4.53
C THR A 413 -16.09 -8.20 4.32
N GLN A 414 -15.36 -9.19 3.85
CA GLN A 414 -15.87 -10.53 3.60
C GLN A 414 -14.91 -11.60 4.16
N ASN A 415 -15.35 -12.86 4.20
CA ASN A 415 -14.42 -13.95 4.42
C ASN A 415 -13.44 -14.07 3.24
N GLY A 416 -12.21 -14.48 3.54
CA GLY A 416 -11.26 -14.92 2.53
C GLY A 416 -11.48 -16.39 2.18
N ASP A 417 -10.50 -17.01 1.57
CA ASP A 417 -10.54 -18.43 1.19
C ASP A 417 -10.54 -19.34 2.42
N ASP A 418 -9.81 -18.94 3.47
CA ASP A 418 -9.62 -19.69 4.71
C ASP A 418 -10.15 -18.93 5.93
N TYR A 419 -11.47 -18.94 6.14
CA TYR A 419 -12.05 -18.51 7.41
C TYR A 419 -12.58 -19.71 8.17
N VAL A 420 -11.71 -20.30 9.02
CA VAL A 420 -11.96 -21.61 9.63
C VAL A 420 -11.70 -21.64 11.14
N LEU A 421 -12.58 -22.34 11.85
CA LEU A 421 -12.53 -22.46 13.31
C LEU A 421 -12.57 -23.95 13.72
N ARG A 422 -11.59 -24.38 14.53
CA ARG A 422 -11.54 -25.74 15.12
C ARG A 422 -12.19 -25.79 16.51
N THR A 423 -13.29 -25.08 16.69
CA THR A 423 -14.01 -24.87 17.97
C THR A 423 -15.12 -25.88 18.18
N ILE A 424 -14.87 -27.15 17.82
CA ILE A 424 -15.77 -28.27 18.08
C ILE A 424 -15.30 -29.00 19.34
N THR A 425 -16.15 -29.06 20.36
CA THR A 425 -15.84 -29.69 21.67
C THR A 425 -16.83 -30.78 21.99
N ASP A 426 -16.40 -31.83 22.72
CA ASP A 426 -17.33 -32.80 23.28
C ASP A 426 -17.99 -32.25 24.54
N ALA A 427 -19.31 -32.42 24.68
CA ALA A 427 -20.07 -31.88 25.80
C ALA A 427 -19.60 -32.41 27.18
N LYS A 428 -18.93 -33.59 27.21
CA LYS A 428 -18.35 -34.14 28.43
C LYS A 428 -17.08 -33.42 28.90
N SER A 429 -16.39 -32.66 28.05
CA SER A 429 -15.19 -31.90 28.40
C SER A 429 -15.50 -30.43 28.81
N SER A 430 -16.72 -29.96 28.57
CA SER A 430 -17.11 -28.56 28.80
C SER A 430 -17.36 -28.19 30.27
N SER A 431 -17.25 -29.13 31.22
CA SER A 431 -17.43 -28.84 32.65
C SER A 431 -16.19 -28.22 33.33
N ILE A 432 -15.12 -27.87 32.58
CA ILE A 432 -13.84 -27.39 33.13
C ILE A 432 -13.51 -25.92 32.72
N ILE A 433 -14.26 -25.30 31.82
CA ILE A 433 -13.97 -23.91 31.42
C ILE A 433 -15.08 -23.00 31.95
N ALA A 434 -14.89 -22.48 33.18
CA ALA A 434 -15.62 -21.34 33.70
C ALA A 434 -15.11 -20.06 33.02
N PRO A 435 -15.99 -19.07 32.79
CA PRO A 435 -15.58 -17.83 32.13
C PRO A 435 -14.77 -16.95 33.07
N LEU A 436 -13.64 -16.45 32.62
CA LEU A 436 -12.97 -15.25 33.10
C LEU A 436 -13.39 -14.03 32.28
#